data_a97a5e9a6eed33ddf542c4b106c5118d
#
_entry.id   a97a5e9a6eed33ddf542c4b106c5118d
#
_cell.length_a   1.000
_cell.length_b   1.000
_cell.length_c   1.000
_cell.angle_alpha   90.00
_cell.angle_beta   90.00
_cell.angle_gamma   90.00
#
_symmetry.space_group_name_H-M   'P 1'
#
loop_
_entity.id
_entity.type
_entity.pdbx_description
1 polymer ?
#
loop_
_entity_poly.entity_id
_entity_poly.type
_entity_poly.pdbx_seq_one_letter_code
_entity_poly.pdbx_strand_id
1 'polypeptide(L)'
;GNLNVLRSSGQSPIKIILTSSLGTMLLVLSFIAIDETYFRNVHLNAEVERSLKLNKQKQVTSDNQWVKGDESILSYSNIINDTIFNIKFIKLESNKALYFKTADSAKIYLEEIIFDDTLKSHSFNSEQNNELKEKFIFPLVARIPFKNIESLSIYEIRKYQEILLESSFSEDILFRSHLNKSYFKRVFYPFSILAVIIFFGSFIFGSLRDSSPASRVVIAVVGGFSYKVIQDFSISFFISFGYPVFIGVVMPAIVLLIASLFLYKRI
;
A
#
# COMPACT_ATOMS: atom_id res chain seq x y z
N GLY A 1 -34.11 25.86 -8.79
CA GLY A 1 -33.78 24.46 -8.84
C GLY A 1 -34.18 23.71 -7.58
N ASN A 2 -34.21 22.40 -7.61
CA ASN A 2 -34.69 21.50 -6.54
C ASN A 2 -34.07 21.75 -5.16
N LEU A 3 -32.80 22.23 -5.09
CA LEU A 3 -32.13 22.59 -3.84
C LEU A 3 -32.79 23.78 -3.12
N ASN A 4 -33.29 24.75 -3.86
CA ASN A 4 -33.98 25.87 -3.26
C ASN A 4 -35.34 25.44 -2.67
N VAL A 5 -36.00 24.48 -3.31
CA VAL A 5 -37.28 23.90 -2.83
C VAL A 5 -37.04 23.14 -1.50
N LEU A 6 -35.98 22.35 -1.43
CA LEU A 6 -35.60 21.62 -0.19
C LEU A 6 -35.25 22.58 0.97
N ARG A 7 -34.61 23.72 0.66
CA ARG A 7 -34.31 24.76 1.63
C ARG A 7 -35.56 25.49 2.09
N SER A 8 -36.49 25.77 1.17
CA SER A 8 -37.79 26.43 1.50
C SER A 8 -38.71 25.52 2.31
N SER A 9 -38.50 24.19 2.29
CA SER A 9 -39.23 23.24 3.15
C SER A 9 -38.67 23.17 4.58
N GLY A 10 -37.76 24.07 4.97
CA GLY A 10 -37.20 24.15 6.33
C GLY A 10 -36.06 23.18 6.67
N GLN A 11 -35.52 22.46 5.67
CA GLN A 11 -34.36 21.59 5.92
C GLN A 11 -33.07 22.42 5.97
N SER A 12 -32.22 22.13 6.98
CA SER A 12 -30.90 22.75 7.08
C SER A 12 -29.98 22.26 5.96
N PRO A 13 -29.10 23.11 5.40
CA PRO A 13 -28.15 22.72 4.35
C PRO A 13 -27.29 21.52 4.74
N ILE A 14 -26.82 21.44 5.98
CA ILE A 14 -26.04 20.29 6.49
C ILE A 14 -26.85 19.01 6.43
N LYS A 15 -28.12 19.02 6.82
CA LYS A 15 -28.98 17.85 6.77
C LYS A 15 -29.14 17.34 5.34
N ILE A 16 -29.31 18.26 4.38
CA ILE A 16 -29.40 17.91 2.95
C ILE A 16 -28.08 17.31 2.45
N ILE A 17 -26.93 17.90 2.80
CA ILE A 17 -25.60 17.38 2.42
C ILE A 17 -25.41 15.97 3.01
N LEU A 18 -25.65 15.78 4.30
CA LEU A 18 -25.47 14.49 4.97
C LEU A 18 -26.39 13.40 4.42
N THR A 19 -27.67 13.70 4.19
CA THR A 19 -28.59 12.72 3.60
C THR A 19 -28.22 12.36 2.17
N SER A 20 -27.78 13.34 1.37
CA SER A 20 -27.29 13.10 0.00
C SER A 20 -25.97 12.31 -0.02
N SER A 21 -25.12 12.47 0.99
CA SER A 21 -23.85 11.77 1.10
C SER A 21 -23.99 10.30 1.51
N LEU A 22 -25.12 9.89 2.12
CA LEU A 22 -25.32 8.51 2.56
C LEU A 22 -25.17 7.50 1.42
N GLY A 23 -25.79 7.75 0.26
CA GLY A 23 -25.67 6.89 -0.91
C GLY A 23 -24.22 6.79 -1.41
N THR A 24 -23.52 7.92 -1.48
CA THR A 24 -22.11 7.97 -1.87
C THR A 24 -21.22 7.23 -0.87
N MET A 25 -21.46 7.39 0.44
CA MET A 25 -20.72 6.69 1.48
C MET A 25 -20.92 5.18 1.42
N LEU A 26 -22.16 4.71 1.19
CA LEU A 26 -22.44 3.28 1.00
C LEU A 26 -21.68 2.72 -0.21
N LEU A 27 -21.67 3.43 -1.33
CA LEU A 27 -20.88 3.04 -2.51
C LEU A 27 -19.38 2.99 -2.19
N VAL A 28 -18.85 4.01 -1.54
CA VAL A 28 -17.42 4.04 -1.16
C VAL A 28 -17.06 2.87 -0.24
N LEU A 29 -17.86 2.59 0.78
CA LEU A 29 -17.64 1.46 1.68
C LEU A 29 -17.71 0.12 0.94
N SER A 30 -18.68 -0.01 0.00
CA SER A 30 -18.78 -1.21 -0.84
C SER A 30 -17.55 -1.40 -1.73
N PHE A 31 -17.05 -0.33 -2.36
CA PHE A 31 -15.83 -0.40 -3.16
C PHE A 31 -14.60 -0.75 -2.33
N ILE A 32 -14.46 -0.20 -1.12
CA ILE A 32 -13.37 -0.55 -0.20
C ILE A 32 -13.45 -2.03 0.18
N ALA A 33 -14.64 -2.55 0.50
CA ALA A 33 -14.83 -3.94 0.84
C ALA A 33 -14.50 -4.88 -0.33
N ILE A 34 -14.93 -4.55 -1.54
CA ILE A 34 -14.63 -5.33 -2.75
C ILE A 34 -13.13 -5.24 -3.10
N ASP A 35 -12.50 -4.06 -2.99
CA ASP A 35 -11.06 -3.90 -3.20
C ASP A 35 -10.27 -4.78 -2.24
N GLU A 36 -10.60 -4.73 -0.95
CA GLU A 36 -9.89 -5.48 0.09
C GLU A 36 -10.05 -7.00 -0.03
N THR A 37 -11.20 -7.48 -0.49
CA THR A 37 -11.49 -8.93 -0.54
C THR A 37 -11.16 -9.58 -1.88
N TYR A 38 -11.40 -8.89 -2.99
CA TYR A 38 -11.32 -9.48 -4.32
C TYR A 38 -10.22 -8.88 -5.19
N PHE A 39 -10.24 -7.56 -5.43
CA PHE A 39 -9.35 -6.94 -6.40
C PHE A 39 -7.88 -7.04 -6.02
N ARG A 40 -7.54 -7.01 -4.75
CA ARG A 40 -6.14 -7.16 -4.30
C ARG A 40 -5.56 -8.50 -4.65
N ASN A 41 -6.30 -9.57 -4.37
CA ASN A 41 -5.84 -10.92 -4.68
C ASN A 41 -5.67 -11.12 -6.21
N VAL A 42 -6.61 -10.59 -7.00
CA VAL A 42 -6.52 -10.63 -8.46
C VAL A 42 -5.36 -9.80 -8.97
N HIS A 43 -5.14 -8.60 -8.42
CA HIS A 43 -4.02 -7.73 -8.79
C HIS A 43 -2.67 -8.36 -8.46
N LEU A 44 -2.52 -8.92 -7.26
CA LEU A 44 -1.31 -9.64 -6.86
C LEU A 44 -1.02 -10.80 -7.80
N ASN A 45 -2.00 -11.66 -8.09
CA ASN A 45 -1.83 -12.78 -8.99
C ASN A 45 -1.46 -12.33 -10.42
N ALA A 46 -2.11 -11.28 -10.93
CA ALA A 46 -1.78 -10.72 -12.25
C ALA A 46 -0.37 -10.13 -12.31
N GLU A 47 0.09 -9.47 -11.23
CA GLU A 47 1.44 -8.92 -11.14
C GLU A 47 2.50 -10.02 -11.06
N VAL A 48 2.19 -11.12 -10.37
CA VAL A 48 2.99 -12.35 -10.36
C VAL A 48 3.16 -12.91 -11.76
N GLU A 49 2.04 -13.18 -12.45
CA GLU A 49 2.10 -13.71 -13.82
C GLU A 49 2.86 -12.78 -14.77
N ARG A 50 2.65 -11.48 -14.64
CA ARG A 50 3.37 -10.47 -15.43
C ARG A 50 4.86 -10.52 -15.15
N SER A 51 5.27 -10.59 -13.89
CA SER A 51 6.69 -10.64 -13.50
C SER A 51 7.36 -11.93 -14.00
N LEU A 52 6.66 -13.07 -13.91
CA LEU A 52 7.14 -14.34 -14.43
C LEU A 52 7.31 -14.31 -15.96
N LYS A 53 6.35 -13.73 -16.70
CA LYS A 53 6.43 -13.60 -18.16
C LYS A 53 7.54 -12.63 -18.58
N LEU A 54 7.72 -11.51 -17.88
CA LEU A 54 8.78 -10.54 -18.16
C LEU A 54 10.17 -11.08 -17.83
N ASN A 55 10.31 -11.83 -16.73
CA ASN A 55 11.59 -12.43 -16.34
C ASN A 55 12.04 -13.54 -17.30
N LYS A 56 11.10 -14.29 -17.90
CA LYS A 56 11.42 -15.23 -18.99
C LYS A 56 11.96 -14.55 -20.25
N GLN A 57 11.62 -13.27 -20.47
CA GLN A 57 12.08 -12.49 -21.64
C GLN A 57 13.31 -11.61 -21.36
N LYS A 58 13.58 -11.25 -20.11
CA LYS A 58 14.72 -10.40 -19.73
C LYS A 58 15.64 -11.12 -18.77
N GLN A 59 16.69 -11.69 -19.31
CA GLN A 59 17.86 -12.18 -18.54
C GLN A 59 18.74 -11.05 -17.97
N VAL A 60 18.30 -9.78 -18.00
CA VAL A 60 19.14 -8.64 -17.64
C VAL A 60 18.35 -7.64 -16.79
N THR A 61 18.93 -7.32 -15.63
CA THR A 61 18.60 -6.18 -14.73
C THR A 61 17.19 -6.16 -14.10
N SER A 62 16.88 -7.13 -13.26
CA SER A 62 15.98 -6.87 -12.13
C SER A 62 16.83 -6.53 -10.91
N ASP A 63 16.43 -5.53 -10.13
CA ASP A 63 17.02 -5.24 -8.81
C ASP A 63 16.84 -6.47 -7.92
N ASN A 64 17.81 -7.36 -7.93
CA ASN A 64 17.78 -8.54 -7.07
C ASN A 64 18.01 -8.09 -5.64
N GLN A 65 17.15 -8.54 -4.76
CA GLN A 65 17.34 -8.37 -3.33
C GLN A 65 18.34 -9.42 -2.83
N TRP A 66 19.27 -8.98 -1.99
CA TRP A 66 20.29 -9.84 -1.42
C TRP A 66 20.08 -9.96 0.09
N VAL A 67 20.02 -11.19 0.57
CA VAL A 67 19.89 -11.49 2.00
C VAL A 67 21.08 -12.34 2.41
N LYS A 68 21.79 -11.87 3.43
CA LYS A 68 22.91 -12.60 4.02
C LYS A 68 22.42 -13.40 5.22
N GLY A 69 22.61 -14.71 5.21
CA GLY A 69 22.52 -15.59 6.36
C GLY A 69 23.90 -15.78 7.01
N ASP A 70 23.99 -16.63 8.03
CA ASP A 70 25.24 -16.88 8.75
C ASP A 70 26.32 -17.48 7.84
N GLU A 71 25.96 -18.53 7.08
CA GLU A 71 26.89 -19.26 6.19
C GLU A 71 26.39 -19.28 4.74
N SER A 72 25.52 -18.37 4.35
CA SER A 72 24.93 -18.38 3.01
C SER A 72 24.45 -17.01 2.60
N ILE A 73 24.40 -16.80 1.29
CA ILE A 73 23.86 -15.59 0.67
C ILE A 73 22.76 -16.02 -0.28
N LEU A 74 21.60 -15.38 -0.16
CA LEU A 74 20.45 -15.60 -1.00
C LEU A 74 20.16 -14.34 -1.81
N SER A 75 19.99 -14.49 -3.11
CA SER A 75 19.48 -13.44 -3.99
C SER A 75 18.17 -13.89 -4.62
N TYR A 76 17.19 -13.01 -4.68
CA TYR A 76 15.91 -13.25 -5.34
C TYR A 76 15.37 -11.96 -5.95
N SER A 77 14.52 -12.10 -6.97
CA SER A 77 13.95 -10.92 -7.66
C SER A 77 12.62 -10.47 -7.05
N ASN A 78 11.83 -11.40 -6.57
CA ASN A 78 10.50 -11.10 -6.02
C ASN A 78 10.09 -12.15 -4.98
N ILE A 79 9.22 -11.76 -4.06
CA ILE A 79 8.62 -12.63 -3.05
C ILE A 79 7.10 -12.47 -3.09
N ILE A 80 6.36 -13.57 -3.13
CA ILE A 80 4.92 -13.59 -3.18
C ILE A 80 4.41 -14.69 -2.27
N ASN A 81 3.65 -14.31 -1.25
CA ASN A 81 3.32 -15.19 -0.15
C ASN A 81 4.61 -15.81 0.43
N ASP A 82 4.76 -17.11 0.46
CA ASP A 82 5.97 -17.78 0.94
C ASP A 82 6.82 -18.33 -0.22
N THR A 83 6.67 -17.80 -1.44
CA THR A 83 7.42 -18.22 -2.62
C THR A 83 8.31 -17.10 -3.13
N ILE A 84 9.61 -17.38 -3.31
CA ILE A 84 10.60 -16.50 -3.92
C ILE A 84 10.88 -16.92 -5.35
N PHE A 85 11.25 -15.95 -6.20
CA PHE A 85 11.45 -16.16 -7.63
C PHE A 85 12.85 -15.68 -8.07
N ASN A 86 13.39 -16.33 -9.13
CA ASN A 86 14.71 -16.02 -9.70
C ASN A 86 15.82 -16.10 -8.65
N ILE A 87 15.98 -17.27 -8.09
CA ILE A 87 16.79 -17.47 -6.92
C ILE A 87 18.24 -17.77 -7.30
N LYS A 88 19.15 -17.15 -6.57
CA LYS A 88 20.57 -17.51 -6.53
C LYS A 88 20.97 -17.72 -5.08
N PHE A 89 21.32 -18.93 -4.73
CA PHE A 89 21.74 -19.28 -3.39
C PHE A 89 23.23 -19.66 -3.42
N ILE A 90 24.01 -19.06 -2.54
CA ILE A 90 25.44 -19.30 -2.41
C ILE A 90 25.71 -19.79 -0.99
N LYS A 91 26.23 -21.01 -0.86
CA LYS A 91 26.73 -21.52 0.42
C LYS A 91 28.18 -21.09 0.61
N LEU A 92 28.48 -20.58 1.80
CA LEU A 92 29.82 -20.15 2.18
C LEU A 92 30.38 -21.09 3.22
N GLU A 93 31.68 -21.41 3.12
CA GLU A 93 32.47 -22.09 4.15
C GLU A 93 33.75 -21.28 4.34
N SER A 94 33.99 -20.84 5.57
CA SER A 94 35.19 -20.03 5.90
C SER A 94 35.35 -18.81 4.95
N ASN A 95 34.27 -18.14 4.62
CA ASN A 95 34.20 -16.99 3.69
C ASN A 95 34.53 -17.30 2.21
N LYS A 96 34.58 -18.58 1.82
CA LYS A 96 34.74 -19.02 0.43
C LYS A 96 33.46 -19.67 -0.05
N ALA A 97 33.08 -19.44 -1.31
CA ALA A 97 31.92 -20.08 -1.90
C ALA A 97 32.17 -21.57 -2.09
N LEU A 98 31.34 -22.40 -1.48
CA LEU A 98 31.41 -23.87 -1.58
C LEU A 98 30.66 -24.36 -2.81
N TYR A 99 29.40 -23.92 -2.94
CA TYR A 99 28.55 -24.19 -4.09
C TYR A 99 27.53 -23.07 -4.30
N PHE A 100 26.95 -23.10 -5.45
CA PHE A 100 25.97 -22.10 -5.88
C PHE A 100 24.79 -22.82 -6.56
N LYS A 101 23.58 -22.47 -6.15
CA LYS A 101 22.34 -23.02 -6.65
C LYS A 101 21.51 -21.92 -7.31
N THR A 102 20.89 -22.25 -8.44
CA THR A 102 19.90 -21.39 -9.10
C THR A 102 18.60 -22.13 -9.30
N ALA A 103 17.48 -21.46 -9.09
CA ALA A 103 16.17 -21.99 -9.34
C ALA A 103 15.22 -20.87 -9.78
N ASP A 104 14.20 -21.22 -10.56
CA ASP A 104 13.18 -20.27 -10.98
C ASP A 104 12.26 -19.89 -9.82
N SER A 105 11.97 -20.84 -8.92
CA SER A 105 11.19 -20.60 -7.71
C SER A 105 11.63 -21.47 -6.53
N ALA A 106 11.34 -21.00 -5.30
CA ALA A 106 11.46 -21.80 -4.09
C ALA A 106 10.46 -21.34 -3.04
N LYS A 107 10.04 -22.26 -2.18
CA LYS A 107 9.20 -21.97 -1.02
C LYS A 107 10.03 -21.73 0.21
N ILE A 108 9.67 -20.71 0.97
CA ILE A 108 10.32 -20.35 2.23
C ILE A 108 9.51 -20.94 3.38
N TYR A 109 10.19 -21.69 4.22
CA TYR A 109 9.72 -22.10 5.53
C TYR A 109 10.47 -21.34 6.63
N LEU A 110 10.16 -21.61 7.89
CA LEU A 110 10.74 -20.89 9.03
C LEU A 110 12.28 -20.95 9.05
N GLU A 111 12.86 -22.10 8.76
CA GLU A 111 14.31 -22.33 8.81
C GLU A 111 14.86 -22.99 7.54
N GLU A 112 14.04 -23.24 6.55
CA GLU A 112 14.40 -23.97 5.33
C GLU A 112 13.87 -23.29 4.08
N ILE A 113 14.64 -23.42 2.99
CA ILE A 113 14.20 -23.09 1.64
C ILE A 113 14.09 -24.38 0.84
N ILE A 114 12.95 -24.59 0.21
CA ILE A 114 12.70 -25.74 -0.67
C ILE A 114 12.65 -25.24 -2.10
N PHE A 115 13.67 -25.63 -2.89
CA PHE A 115 13.76 -25.28 -4.30
C PHE A 115 12.81 -26.12 -5.15
N ASP A 116 12.36 -25.56 -6.26
CA ASP A 116 11.55 -26.20 -7.28
C ASP A 116 12.42 -27.15 -8.16
N ASP A 117 11.76 -27.97 -8.99
CA ASP A 117 12.41 -28.92 -9.92
C ASP A 117 13.31 -28.26 -10.98
N THR A 118 13.31 -26.93 -11.09
CA THR A 118 14.21 -26.16 -11.96
C THR A 118 15.61 -25.94 -11.39
N LEU A 119 15.92 -26.57 -10.24
CA LEU A 119 17.19 -26.42 -9.53
C LEU A 119 18.40 -26.81 -10.41
N LYS A 120 19.33 -25.86 -10.53
CA LYS A 120 20.66 -26.09 -11.13
C LYS A 120 21.71 -25.84 -10.07
N SER A 121 22.50 -26.85 -9.74
CA SER A 121 23.58 -26.75 -8.77
C SER A 121 24.93 -26.73 -9.49
N HIS A 122 25.79 -25.81 -9.08
CA HIS A 122 27.17 -25.70 -9.54
C HIS A 122 28.07 -25.74 -8.30
N SER A 123 28.88 -26.80 -8.17
CA SER A 123 29.85 -26.93 -7.09
C SER A 123 31.22 -26.45 -7.55
N PHE A 124 31.94 -25.76 -6.66
CA PHE A 124 33.35 -25.41 -6.87
C PHE A 124 34.29 -26.53 -6.41
N ASN A 125 33.79 -27.42 -5.57
CA ASN A 125 34.46 -28.68 -5.16
C ASN A 125 33.62 -29.85 -5.68
N SER A 126 34.26 -30.91 -6.12
CA SER A 126 33.75 -32.05 -6.92
C SER A 126 32.46 -32.77 -6.45
N GLU A 127 31.83 -32.36 -5.39
CA GLU A 127 30.57 -32.92 -4.89
C GLU A 127 29.37 -32.04 -5.35
N GLN A 128 28.56 -32.58 -6.28
CA GLN A 128 27.31 -31.97 -6.65
C GLN A 128 26.26 -32.20 -5.54
N ASN A 129 25.94 -31.15 -4.80
CA ASN A 129 24.82 -31.18 -3.85
C ASN A 129 23.52 -30.82 -4.55
N ASN A 130 22.74 -31.80 -4.99
CA ASN A 130 21.44 -31.66 -5.65
C ASN A 130 20.26 -31.71 -4.65
N GLU A 131 20.52 -31.52 -3.35
CA GLU A 131 19.42 -31.47 -2.39
C GLU A 131 18.50 -30.30 -2.68
N LEU A 132 17.19 -30.58 -2.75
CA LEU A 132 16.15 -29.59 -2.97
C LEU A 132 15.90 -28.70 -1.74
N LYS A 133 16.42 -29.11 -0.57
CA LYS A 133 16.24 -28.38 0.69
C LYS A 133 17.56 -27.79 1.15
N GLU A 134 17.52 -26.56 1.58
CA GLU A 134 18.64 -25.87 2.20
C GLU A 134 18.21 -25.19 3.51
N LYS A 135 19.06 -25.32 4.52
CA LYS A 135 18.84 -24.61 5.77
C LYS A 135 19.21 -23.15 5.60
N PHE A 136 18.21 -22.28 5.72
CA PHE A 136 18.37 -20.84 5.64
C PHE A 136 17.32 -20.15 6.51
N ILE A 137 17.77 -19.42 7.50
CA ILE A 137 16.90 -18.58 8.32
C ILE A 137 16.59 -17.32 7.54
N PHE A 138 15.42 -17.29 6.93
CA PHE A 138 14.99 -16.14 6.13
C PHE A 138 14.55 -15.02 7.07
N PRO A 139 15.20 -13.84 7.05
CA PRO A 139 14.81 -12.73 7.90
C PRO A 139 13.36 -12.34 7.64
N LEU A 140 12.56 -12.22 8.69
CA LEU A 140 11.13 -11.87 8.59
C LEU A 140 10.90 -10.56 7.81
N VAL A 141 11.82 -9.60 7.96
CA VAL A 141 11.76 -8.31 7.24
C VAL A 141 11.97 -8.47 5.74
N ALA A 142 12.83 -9.42 5.31
CA ALA A 142 13.05 -9.70 3.90
C ALA A 142 11.84 -10.38 3.22
N ARG A 143 10.87 -10.89 3.98
CA ARG A 143 9.59 -11.41 3.46
C ARG A 143 8.62 -10.32 3.04
N ILE A 144 8.92 -9.06 3.37
CA ILE A 144 8.02 -7.94 3.08
C ILE A 144 8.33 -7.41 1.68
N PRO A 145 7.39 -7.48 0.73
CA PRO A 145 7.61 -6.96 -0.62
C PRO A 145 7.68 -5.43 -0.60
N PHE A 146 8.90 -4.87 -0.55
CA PHE A 146 9.13 -3.43 -0.51
C PHE A 146 8.45 -2.66 -1.66
N LYS A 147 8.33 -3.27 -2.84
CA LYS A 147 7.75 -2.62 -4.02
C LYS A 147 6.22 -2.51 -3.97
N ASN A 148 5.53 -3.28 -3.13
CA ASN A 148 4.08 -3.43 -3.21
C ASN A 148 3.35 -3.22 -1.87
N ILE A 149 3.89 -2.41 -0.95
CA ILE A 149 3.23 -2.08 0.33
C ILE A 149 1.81 -1.53 0.09
N GLU A 150 1.61 -0.81 -1.02
CA GLU A 150 0.31 -0.24 -1.37
C GLU A 150 -0.69 -1.31 -1.85
N SER A 151 -0.24 -2.48 -2.30
CA SER A 151 -1.11 -3.59 -2.72
C SER A 151 -1.48 -4.55 -1.59
N LEU A 152 -0.82 -4.48 -0.43
CA LEU A 152 -1.12 -5.33 0.73
C LEU A 152 -2.52 -5.04 1.30
N SER A 153 -3.22 -6.04 1.80
CA SER A 153 -4.47 -5.87 2.53
C SER A 153 -4.24 -5.20 3.90
N ILE A 154 -5.30 -4.64 4.49
CA ILE A 154 -5.23 -4.07 5.85
C ILE A 154 -4.78 -5.13 6.87
N TYR A 155 -5.24 -6.36 6.69
CA TYR A 155 -4.87 -7.49 7.54
C TYR A 155 -3.38 -7.83 7.42
N GLU A 156 -2.85 -7.91 6.19
CA GLU A 156 -1.42 -8.15 5.94
C GLU A 156 -0.55 -7.03 6.48
N ILE A 157 -0.95 -5.76 6.28
CA ILE A 157 -0.21 -4.62 6.82
C ILE A 157 -0.13 -4.71 8.35
N ARG A 158 -1.23 -5.08 9.04
CA ARG A 158 -1.22 -5.28 10.49
C ARG A 158 -0.27 -6.41 10.91
N LYS A 159 -0.36 -7.55 10.25
CA LYS A 159 0.54 -8.69 10.51
C LYS A 159 2.01 -8.28 10.35
N TYR A 160 2.34 -7.50 9.33
CA TYR A 160 3.71 -6.99 9.15
C TYR A 160 4.11 -5.95 10.20
N GLN A 161 3.19 -5.11 10.67
CA GLN A 161 3.45 -4.20 11.78
C GLN A 161 3.78 -4.96 13.07
N GLU A 162 3.06 -6.03 13.38
CA GLU A 162 3.33 -6.91 14.53
C GLU A 162 4.71 -7.58 14.42
N ILE A 163 5.02 -8.16 13.27
CA ILE A 163 6.33 -8.78 13.00
C ILE A 163 7.47 -7.77 13.18
N LEU A 164 7.30 -6.53 12.72
CA LEU A 164 8.31 -5.47 12.88
C LEU A 164 8.51 -5.04 14.34
N LEU A 165 7.46 -5.12 15.16
CA LEU A 165 7.58 -4.80 16.59
C LEU A 165 8.36 -5.86 17.36
N GLU A 166 8.27 -7.12 16.95
CA GLU A 166 8.96 -8.25 17.56
C GLU A 166 10.39 -8.43 17.04
N SER A 167 10.73 -7.85 15.89
CA SER A 167 12.04 -8.00 15.27
C SER A 167 13.02 -6.93 15.74
N SER A 168 14.32 -7.28 15.79
CA SER A 168 15.43 -6.34 16.04
C SER A 168 15.57 -5.23 14.98
N PHE A 169 14.82 -5.31 13.87
CA PHE A 169 14.73 -4.30 12.81
C PHE A 169 13.70 -3.19 13.08
N SER A 170 13.27 -3.03 14.34
CA SER A 170 12.42 -1.90 14.76
C SER A 170 13.04 -0.52 14.46
N GLU A 171 14.32 -0.47 14.11
CA GLU A 171 15.09 0.75 13.80
C GLU A 171 14.87 1.28 12.36
N ASP A 172 14.26 0.51 11.43
CA ASP A 172 13.95 1.04 10.09
C ASP A 172 12.71 1.93 10.11
N ILE A 173 12.94 3.17 10.58
CA ILE A 173 11.93 4.22 10.73
C ILE A 173 11.21 4.49 9.40
N LEU A 174 11.92 4.45 8.27
CA LEU A 174 11.35 4.74 6.95
C LEU A 174 10.36 3.65 6.51
N PHE A 175 10.74 2.40 6.63
CA PHE A 175 9.88 1.29 6.26
C PHE A 175 8.60 1.24 7.12
N ARG A 176 8.76 1.41 8.42
CA ARG A 176 7.64 1.51 9.37
C ARG A 176 6.71 2.69 9.01
N SER A 177 7.27 3.81 8.61
CA SER A 177 6.50 4.99 8.19
C SER A 177 5.71 4.72 6.92
N HIS A 178 6.25 3.99 5.94
CA HIS A 178 5.55 3.60 4.72
C HIS A 178 4.42 2.60 4.97
N LEU A 179 4.61 1.62 5.87
CA LEU A 179 3.55 0.71 6.30
C LEU A 179 2.43 1.49 7.00
N ASN A 180 2.79 2.38 7.93
CA ASN A 180 1.83 3.22 8.64
C ASN A 180 1.08 4.15 7.67
N LYS A 181 1.74 4.71 6.65
CA LYS A 181 1.11 5.49 5.59
C LYS A 181 0.01 4.69 4.90
N SER A 182 0.34 3.47 4.42
CA SER A 182 -0.63 2.62 3.73
C SER A 182 -1.80 2.23 4.61
N TYR A 183 -1.54 1.90 5.88
CA TYR A 183 -2.57 1.58 6.86
C TYR A 183 -3.52 2.75 7.13
N PHE A 184 -2.97 3.88 7.60
CA PHE A 184 -3.79 5.03 7.99
C PHE A 184 -4.52 5.67 6.81
N LYS A 185 -3.89 5.74 5.63
CA LYS A 185 -4.53 6.25 4.42
C LYS A 185 -5.81 5.48 4.09
N ARG A 186 -5.82 4.16 4.26
CA ARG A 186 -7.00 3.32 3.99
C ARG A 186 -8.06 3.42 5.07
N VAL A 187 -7.65 3.31 6.33
CA VAL A 187 -8.58 3.39 7.47
C VAL A 187 -9.31 4.74 7.49
N PHE A 188 -8.61 5.83 7.21
CA PHE A 188 -9.18 7.18 7.19
C PHE A 188 -9.73 7.63 5.83
N TYR A 189 -9.67 6.78 4.79
CA TYR A 189 -10.20 7.10 3.47
C TYR A 189 -11.69 7.50 3.49
N PRO A 190 -12.61 6.76 4.16
CA PRO A 190 -14.00 7.17 4.28
C PRO A 190 -14.19 8.53 4.95
N PHE A 191 -13.41 8.80 6.01
CA PHE A 191 -13.42 10.08 6.72
C PHE A 191 -12.95 11.24 5.81
N SER A 192 -11.90 11.02 5.04
CA SER A 192 -11.39 12.01 4.09
C SER A 192 -12.42 12.34 3.01
N ILE A 193 -13.12 11.34 2.45
CA ILE A 193 -14.18 11.54 1.47
C ILE A 193 -15.35 12.31 2.09
N LEU A 194 -15.75 11.97 3.31
CA LEU A 194 -16.82 12.69 4.01
C LEU A 194 -16.47 14.18 4.21
N ALA A 195 -15.22 14.47 4.62
CA ALA A 195 -14.74 15.85 4.78
C ALA A 195 -14.80 16.63 3.46
N VAL A 196 -14.39 16.01 2.35
CA VAL A 196 -14.46 16.60 1.01
C VAL A 196 -15.92 16.87 0.60
N ILE A 197 -16.82 15.91 0.82
CA ILE A 197 -18.25 16.06 0.50
C ILE A 197 -18.88 17.21 1.32
N ILE A 198 -18.59 17.29 2.62
CA ILE A 198 -19.14 18.35 3.49
C ILE A 198 -18.61 19.71 3.05
N PHE A 199 -17.32 19.83 2.74
CA PHE A 199 -16.70 21.09 2.32
C PHE A 199 -17.30 21.58 0.99
N PHE A 200 -17.27 20.75 -0.06
CA PHE A 200 -17.81 21.15 -1.35
C PHE A 200 -19.34 21.28 -1.35
N GLY A 201 -20.04 20.48 -0.56
CA GLY A 201 -21.46 20.64 -0.31
C GLY A 201 -21.77 22.03 0.26
N SER A 202 -21.06 22.45 1.31
CA SER A 202 -21.21 23.79 1.90
C SER A 202 -20.89 24.90 0.91
N PHE A 203 -19.83 24.73 0.11
CA PHE A 203 -19.45 25.67 -0.95
C PHE A 203 -20.55 25.80 -2.01
N ILE A 204 -21.13 24.67 -2.47
CA ILE A 204 -22.19 24.63 -3.46
C ILE A 204 -23.42 25.38 -2.95
N PHE A 205 -23.83 25.18 -1.70
CA PHE A 205 -24.97 25.89 -1.11
C PHE A 205 -24.72 27.39 -1.00
N GLY A 206 -23.49 27.82 -0.67
CA GLY A 206 -23.13 29.24 -0.65
C GLY A 206 -23.13 29.93 -2.03
N SER A 207 -22.81 29.17 -3.08
CA SER A 207 -22.64 29.68 -4.46
C SER A 207 -23.88 29.52 -5.36
N LEU A 208 -25.05 29.17 -4.79
CA LEU A 208 -26.26 28.86 -5.56
C LEU A 208 -26.75 30.04 -6.44
N ARG A 209 -26.45 31.28 -6.05
CA ARG A 209 -26.88 32.50 -6.82
C ARG A 209 -25.91 32.86 -7.94
N ASP A 210 -24.61 32.62 -7.75
CA ASP A 210 -23.56 33.23 -8.56
C ASP A 210 -22.89 32.29 -9.56
N SER A 211 -23.12 30.99 -9.48
CA SER A 211 -22.43 30.03 -10.33
C SER A 211 -23.35 29.06 -11.07
N SER A 212 -22.98 28.74 -12.32
CA SER A 212 -23.69 27.73 -13.13
C SER A 212 -23.54 26.32 -12.57
N PRO A 213 -24.47 25.39 -12.81
CA PRO A 213 -24.32 23.99 -12.38
C PRO A 213 -23.06 23.34 -12.89
N ALA A 214 -22.65 23.64 -14.12
CA ALA A 214 -21.43 23.10 -14.72
C ALA A 214 -20.16 23.55 -13.97
N SER A 215 -20.07 24.85 -13.63
CA SER A 215 -18.90 25.38 -12.90
C SER A 215 -18.76 24.75 -11.51
N ARG A 216 -19.86 24.42 -10.83
CA ARG A 216 -19.84 23.75 -9.52
C ARG A 216 -19.27 22.34 -9.61
N VAL A 217 -19.65 21.60 -10.65
CA VAL A 217 -19.09 20.25 -10.90
C VAL A 217 -17.58 20.34 -11.15
N VAL A 218 -17.14 21.27 -12.00
CA VAL A 218 -15.71 21.49 -12.28
C VAL A 218 -14.94 21.82 -11.01
N ILE A 219 -15.44 22.75 -10.20
CA ILE A 219 -14.81 23.14 -8.93
C ILE A 219 -14.74 21.95 -7.97
N ALA A 220 -15.78 21.13 -7.86
CA ALA A 220 -15.79 19.96 -7.01
C ALA A 220 -14.76 18.91 -7.46
N VAL A 221 -14.64 18.65 -8.78
CA VAL A 221 -13.68 17.69 -9.34
C VAL A 221 -12.24 18.19 -9.15
N VAL A 222 -11.95 19.43 -9.55
CA VAL A 222 -10.62 20.04 -9.39
C VAL A 222 -10.23 20.10 -7.91
N GLY A 223 -11.17 20.50 -7.06
CA GLY A 223 -10.93 20.57 -5.62
C GLY A 223 -10.70 19.21 -4.97
N GLY A 224 -11.43 18.17 -5.38
CA GLY A 224 -11.20 16.80 -4.92
C GLY A 224 -9.81 16.29 -5.31
N PHE A 225 -9.38 16.58 -6.54
CA PHE A 225 -8.01 16.26 -6.99
C PHE A 225 -6.96 17.04 -6.19
N SER A 226 -7.16 18.34 -6.02
CA SER A 226 -6.28 19.20 -5.22
C SER A 226 -6.16 18.71 -3.77
N TYR A 227 -7.28 18.27 -3.17
CA TYR A 227 -7.27 17.69 -1.84
C TYR A 227 -6.35 16.45 -1.77
N LYS A 228 -6.43 15.55 -2.75
CA LYS A 228 -5.58 14.36 -2.82
C LYS A 228 -4.09 14.75 -2.86
N VAL A 229 -3.73 15.72 -3.68
CA VAL A 229 -2.34 16.21 -3.78
C VAL A 229 -1.88 16.80 -2.45
N ILE A 230 -2.71 17.63 -1.80
CA ILE A 230 -2.42 18.23 -0.49
C ILE A 230 -2.27 17.14 0.57
N GLN A 231 -3.09 16.10 0.56
CA GLN A 231 -3.00 14.99 1.49
C GLN A 231 -1.69 14.21 1.30
N ASP A 232 -1.32 13.87 0.06
CA ASP A 232 -0.09 13.16 -0.23
C ASP A 232 1.15 13.99 0.14
N PHE A 233 1.11 15.31 -0.09
CA PHE A 233 2.15 16.24 0.34
C PHE A 233 2.25 16.30 1.88
N SER A 234 1.12 16.44 2.57
CA SER A 234 1.06 16.45 4.04
C SER A 234 1.68 15.18 4.62
N ILE A 235 1.29 14.00 4.11
CA ILE A 235 1.85 12.72 4.57
C ILE A 235 3.37 12.68 4.37
N SER A 236 3.85 13.06 3.18
CA SER A 236 5.27 13.06 2.86
C SER A 236 6.05 14.02 3.75
N PHE A 237 5.49 15.19 4.04
CA PHE A 237 6.07 16.15 4.97
C PHE A 237 6.23 15.55 6.36
N PHE A 238 5.18 14.95 6.93
CA PHE A 238 5.24 14.35 8.27
C PHE A 238 6.23 13.18 8.34
N ILE A 239 6.33 12.36 7.29
CA ILE A 239 7.34 11.29 7.21
C ILE A 239 8.75 11.86 7.20
N SER A 240 9.01 12.91 6.39
CA SER A 240 10.34 13.51 6.24
C SER A 240 10.85 14.14 7.52
N PHE A 241 9.97 14.67 8.36
CA PHE A 241 10.32 15.26 9.66
C PHE A 241 10.24 14.28 10.84
N GLY A 242 9.98 12.98 10.58
CA GLY A 242 9.88 11.96 11.63
C GLY A 242 8.65 12.09 12.54
N TYR A 243 7.64 12.86 12.14
CA TYR A 243 6.38 12.99 12.88
C TYR A 243 5.44 11.79 12.63
N PRO A 244 4.47 11.54 13.54
CA PRO A 244 3.51 10.47 13.38
C PRO A 244 2.70 10.64 12.08
N VAL A 245 2.75 9.63 11.22
CA VAL A 245 2.11 9.62 9.88
C VAL A 245 0.59 9.81 9.97
N PHE A 246 -0.03 9.33 11.05
CA PHE A 246 -1.45 9.51 11.33
C PHE A 246 -1.88 10.98 11.24
N ILE A 247 -1.09 11.90 11.79
CA ILE A 247 -1.40 13.33 11.77
C ILE A 247 -1.39 13.85 10.33
N GLY A 248 -0.39 13.45 9.52
CA GLY A 248 -0.29 13.84 8.11
C GLY A 248 -1.48 13.37 7.27
N VAL A 249 -2.07 12.21 7.61
CA VAL A 249 -3.25 11.68 6.91
C VAL A 249 -4.54 12.42 7.28
N VAL A 250 -4.72 12.73 8.55
CA VAL A 250 -6.00 13.25 9.10
C VAL A 250 -6.08 14.78 9.04
N MET A 251 -4.94 15.47 9.18
CA MET A 251 -4.86 16.93 9.23
C MET A 251 -5.56 17.64 8.05
N PRO A 252 -5.34 17.26 6.77
CA PRO A 252 -5.99 17.93 5.66
C PRO A 252 -7.53 17.81 5.70
N ALA A 253 -8.05 16.66 6.14
CA ALA A 253 -9.49 16.46 6.31
C ALA A 253 -10.07 17.34 7.43
N ILE A 254 -9.37 17.47 8.56
CA ILE A 254 -9.76 18.37 9.66
C ILE A 254 -9.78 19.83 9.19
N VAL A 255 -8.75 20.27 8.47
CA VAL A 255 -8.69 21.63 7.91
C VAL A 255 -9.88 21.91 7.01
N LEU A 256 -10.26 20.95 6.13
CA LEU A 256 -11.47 21.11 5.30
C LEU A 256 -12.75 21.18 6.13
N LEU A 257 -12.89 20.36 7.16
CA LEU A 257 -14.06 20.41 8.04
C LEU A 257 -14.16 21.75 8.78
N ILE A 258 -13.05 22.30 9.28
CA ILE A 258 -13.01 23.62 9.90
C ILE A 258 -13.41 24.68 8.87
N ALA A 259 -12.82 24.63 7.67
CA ALA A 259 -13.16 25.58 6.60
C ALA A 259 -14.66 25.49 6.21
N SER A 260 -15.23 24.28 6.20
CA SER A 260 -16.65 24.09 5.92
C SER A 260 -17.56 24.75 6.97
N LEU A 261 -17.15 24.74 8.25
CA LEU A 261 -17.90 25.45 9.32
C LEU A 261 -17.91 26.96 9.12
N PHE A 262 -16.79 27.53 8.65
CA PHE A 262 -16.75 28.96 8.31
C PHE A 262 -17.63 29.31 7.11
N LEU A 263 -17.63 28.45 6.07
CA LEU A 263 -18.52 28.63 4.91
C LEU A 263 -19.99 28.51 5.32
N TYR A 264 -20.30 27.55 6.20
CA TYR A 264 -21.68 27.34 6.67
C TYR A 264 -22.23 28.54 7.44
N LYS A 265 -21.41 29.24 8.24
CA LYS A 265 -21.84 30.45 8.95
C LYS A 265 -22.22 31.61 8.02
N ARG A 266 -21.77 31.57 6.75
CA ARG A 266 -22.08 32.59 5.74
C ARG A 266 -23.33 32.28 4.87
N ILE A 267 -23.89 31.05 4.99
CA ILE A 267 -25.06 30.57 4.28
C ILE A 267 -26.32 30.83 5.10
#